data_1ced5fb385af7e88915cce87496fc69a
#
_entry.id   1ced5fb385af7e88915cce87496fc69a
#
_cell.length_a   1.000
_cell.length_b   1.000
_cell.length_c   1.000
_cell.angle_alpha   90.00
_cell.angle_beta   90.00
_cell.angle_gamma   90.00
#
_symmetry.space_group_name_H-M   'P 1'
#
loop_
_entity.id
_entity.type
_entity.pdbx_description
1 polymer ?
#
loop_
_entity_poly.entity_id
_entity_poly.type
_entity_poly.pdbx_seq_one_letter_code
_entity_poly.pdbx_strand_id
1 'polypeptide(L)'
;MIEFRNVSFSYGDAPVVENLSFSIQKGETVGLIGANGAGKSTIMKLMLGLISGTGEINVDGLPMNKQNLAEIRRKIGFVLQDSDNQMFMPTVYEDMIFGPRNYGLSKEETEKRVDSVLAQLGLQSLKHRHNHKISGGEKRMAAIATILAMEPEMILMDEPSTALDPVNRRTVINTINRLPQTKLIASHDLDMILDTCQRVILLSRGAIVADGEAEAILRDQQLLEDNRMELPFCLQGFQKK
;
A
#
# COMPACT_ATOMS: atom_id res chain seq x y z
N MET A 1 -6.81 -13.88 2.43
CA MET A 1 -6.07 -13.26 1.31
C MET A 1 -4.56 -13.49 1.42
N ILE A 2 -3.90 -13.05 2.49
CA ILE A 2 -2.47 -13.31 2.71
C ILE A 2 -2.22 -13.78 4.13
N GLU A 3 -1.24 -14.68 4.31
CA GLU A 3 -0.89 -15.26 5.62
C GLU A 3 0.63 -15.33 5.75
N PHE A 4 1.13 -14.86 6.89
CA PHE A 4 2.51 -14.96 7.35
C PHE A 4 2.58 -15.90 8.53
N ARG A 5 3.53 -16.85 8.51
CA ARG A 5 3.78 -17.80 9.62
C ARG A 5 5.27 -17.81 9.94
N ASN A 6 5.62 -17.29 11.11
CA ASN A 6 6.99 -17.26 11.66
C ASN A 6 8.01 -16.71 10.65
N VAL A 7 7.65 -15.63 9.94
CA VAL A 7 8.48 -15.05 8.89
C VAL A 7 9.55 -14.16 9.50
N SER A 8 10.82 -14.40 9.12
CA SER A 8 11.96 -13.56 9.51
C SER A 8 12.79 -13.22 8.28
N PHE A 9 13.42 -12.03 8.31
CA PHE A 9 14.30 -11.57 7.25
C PHE A 9 15.40 -10.66 7.79
N SER A 10 16.61 -10.81 7.22
CA SER A 10 17.79 -9.98 7.53
C SER A 10 18.45 -9.50 6.24
N TYR A 11 18.98 -8.28 6.24
CA TYR A 11 19.94 -7.83 5.23
C TYR A 11 21.36 -8.13 5.74
N GLY A 12 22.01 -9.18 5.20
CA GLY A 12 23.24 -9.73 5.78
C GLY A 12 23.00 -10.18 7.22
N ASP A 13 23.83 -9.72 8.15
CA ASP A 13 23.74 -10.07 9.58
C ASP A 13 22.77 -9.17 10.38
N ALA A 14 22.19 -8.16 9.75
CA ALA A 14 21.28 -7.22 10.42
C ALA A 14 19.81 -7.71 10.31
N PRO A 15 19.19 -8.21 11.40
CA PRO A 15 17.78 -8.59 11.40
C PRO A 15 16.89 -7.36 11.20
N VAL A 16 15.87 -7.49 10.36
CA VAL A 16 14.92 -6.42 10.05
C VAL A 16 13.52 -6.77 10.46
N VAL A 17 13.11 -8.01 10.27
CA VAL A 17 11.83 -8.54 10.76
C VAL A 17 12.07 -9.92 11.36
N GLU A 18 11.42 -10.18 12.50
CA GLU A 18 11.65 -11.39 13.28
C GLU A 18 10.32 -12.05 13.68
N ASN A 19 10.18 -13.32 13.32
CA ASN A 19 9.10 -14.20 13.74
C ASN A 19 7.69 -13.62 13.53
N LEU A 20 7.46 -12.94 12.39
CA LEU A 20 6.17 -12.32 12.09
C LEU A 20 5.12 -13.37 11.75
N SER A 21 3.99 -13.32 12.44
CA SER A 21 2.82 -14.15 12.15
C SER A 21 1.56 -13.30 12.20
N PHE A 22 0.89 -13.16 11.07
CA PHE A 22 -0.38 -12.44 10.93
C PHE A 22 -1.09 -12.85 9.64
N SER A 23 -2.35 -12.50 9.50
CA SER A 23 -3.10 -12.70 8.27
C SER A 23 -3.91 -11.45 7.91
N ILE A 24 -4.16 -11.26 6.62
CA ILE A 24 -5.08 -10.23 6.11
C ILE A 24 -6.17 -10.94 5.34
N GLN A 25 -7.41 -10.70 5.71
CA GLN A 25 -8.57 -11.33 5.08
C GLN A 25 -8.99 -10.57 3.81
N LYS A 26 -9.74 -11.24 2.93
CA LYS A 26 -10.26 -10.60 1.72
C LYS A 26 -11.25 -9.47 2.10
N GLY A 27 -11.03 -8.29 1.51
CA GLY A 27 -11.84 -7.10 1.76
C GLY A 27 -11.40 -6.25 2.96
N GLU A 28 -10.45 -6.72 3.78
CA GLU A 28 -9.91 -5.91 4.87
C GLU A 28 -9.07 -4.73 4.35
N THR A 29 -9.13 -3.61 5.08
CA THR A 29 -8.16 -2.51 4.96
C THR A 29 -7.36 -2.43 6.26
N VAL A 30 -6.08 -2.79 6.16
CA VAL A 30 -5.17 -2.90 7.31
C VAL A 30 -4.11 -1.80 7.23
N GLY A 31 -3.94 -1.06 8.31
CA GLY A 31 -2.83 -0.12 8.49
C GLY A 31 -1.59 -0.83 9.04
N LEU A 32 -0.45 -0.64 8.40
CA LEU A 32 0.84 -1.09 8.90
C LEU A 32 1.62 0.13 9.41
N ILE A 33 1.64 0.33 10.71
CA ILE A 33 2.26 1.49 11.34
C ILE A 33 3.53 1.12 12.10
N GLY A 34 4.33 2.11 12.44
CA GLY A 34 5.58 1.95 13.18
C GLY A 34 6.59 3.01 12.78
N ALA A 35 7.59 3.21 13.61
CA ALA A 35 8.67 4.17 13.37
C ALA A 35 9.45 3.87 12.06
N ASN A 36 10.22 4.85 11.59
CA ASN A 36 11.12 4.64 10.46
C ASN A 36 12.12 3.52 10.78
N GLY A 37 12.32 2.61 9.82
CA GLY A 37 13.18 1.43 10.02
C GLY A 37 12.53 0.27 10.78
N ALA A 38 11.24 0.35 11.16
CA ALA A 38 10.56 -0.76 11.84
C ALA A 38 10.36 -2.02 10.98
N GLY A 39 10.55 -1.95 9.65
CA GLY A 39 10.42 -3.09 8.74
C GLY A 39 9.22 -3.06 7.80
N LYS A 40 8.41 -1.98 7.79
CA LYS A 40 7.18 -1.86 6.99
C LYS A 40 7.39 -2.16 5.50
N SER A 41 8.32 -1.47 4.84
CA SER A 41 8.62 -1.70 3.41
C SER A 41 9.25 -3.07 3.15
N THR A 42 9.93 -3.65 4.15
CA THR A 42 10.47 -5.02 4.07
C THR A 42 9.34 -6.05 4.03
N ILE A 43 8.30 -5.89 4.85
CA ILE A 43 7.09 -6.73 4.82
C ILE A 43 6.44 -6.66 3.43
N MET A 44 6.28 -5.47 2.87
CA MET A 44 5.70 -5.32 1.52
C MET A 44 6.55 -6.00 0.44
N LYS A 45 7.89 -5.90 0.52
CA LYS A 45 8.80 -6.61 -0.39
C LYS A 45 8.70 -8.12 -0.26
N LEU A 46 8.54 -8.64 0.96
CA LEU A 46 8.30 -10.07 1.21
C LEU A 46 6.96 -10.51 0.60
N MET A 47 5.87 -9.72 0.75
CA MET A 47 4.56 -9.99 0.15
C MET A 47 4.59 -10.05 -1.37
N LEU A 48 5.51 -9.33 -2.01
CA LEU A 48 5.69 -9.31 -3.46
C LEU A 48 6.71 -10.36 -3.94
N GLY A 49 7.34 -11.09 -3.01
CA GLY A 49 8.44 -12.01 -3.31
C GLY A 49 9.63 -11.31 -4.00
N LEU A 50 9.86 -10.04 -3.68
CA LEU A 50 11.04 -9.29 -4.13
C LEU A 50 12.29 -9.65 -3.32
N ILE A 51 12.07 -10.09 -2.10
CA ILE A 51 13.06 -10.66 -1.17
C ILE A 51 12.48 -11.93 -0.56
N SER A 52 13.34 -12.83 -0.10
CA SER A 52 12.94 -14.10 0.51
C SER A 52 13.50 -14.19 1.93
N GLY A 53 12.64 -14.46 2.90
CA GLY A 53 12.97 -14.72 4.29
C GLY A 53 12.87 -16.20 4.65
N THR A 54 12.91 -16.48 5.94
CA THR A 54 12.53 -17.77 6.53
C THR A 54 11.04 -17.76 6.90
N GLY A 55 10.47 -18.92 7.27
CA GLY A 55 9.04 -19.05 7.55
C GLY A 55 8.21 -19.25 6.28
N GLU A 56 6.90 -19.06 6.40
CA GLU A 56 5.96 -19.30 5.31
C GLU A 56 5.11 -18.07 5.00
N ILE A 57 4.96 -17.77 3.71
CA ILE A 57 4.03 -16.75 3.22
C ILE A 57 3.11 -17.42 2.21
N ASN A 58 1.79 -17.26 2.40
CA ASN A 58 0.78 -17.77 1.50
C ASN A 58 -0.13 -16.64 1.01
N VAL A 59 -0.47 -16.66 -0.27
CA VAL A 59 -1.43 -15.74 -0.89
C VAL A 59 -2.54 -16.56 -1.53
N ASP A 60 -3.75 -16.48 -1.02
CA ASP A 60 -4.90 -17.32 -1.43
C ASP A 60 -4.58 -18.82 -1.48
N GLY A 61 -3.83 -19.33 -0.49
CA GLY A 61 -3.40 -20.71 -0.43
C GLY A 61 -2.20 -21.06 -1.33
N LEU A 62 -1.71 -20.11 -2.13
CA LEU A 62 -0.51 -20.29 -2.94
C LEU A 62 0.73 -19.95 -2.11
N PRO A 63 1.66 -20.89 -1.87
CA PRO A 63 2.90 -20.59 -1.17
C PRO A 63 3.79 -19.66 -2.01
N MET A 64 4.44 -18.70 -1.33
CA MET A 64 5.37 -17.76 -1.94
C MET A 64 6.66 -18.47 -2.35
N ASN A 65 6.73 -18.88 -3.61
CA ASN A 65 7.89 -19.54 -4.20
C ASN A 65 8.03 -19.14 -5.67
N LYS A 66 9.16 -19.48 -6.30
CA LYS A 66 9.47 -19.11 -7.68
C LYS A 66 8.39 -19.54 -8.70
N GLN A 67 7.72 -20.67 -8.47
CA GLN A 67 6.71 -21.20 -9.38
C GLN A 67 5.42 -20.38 -9.36
N ASN A 68 5.03 -19.86 -8.19
CA ASN A 68 3.77 -19.14 -7.98
C ASN A 68 3.92 -17.61 -8.08
N LEU A 69 5.15 -17.07 -8.13
CA LEU A 69 5.38 -15.62 -8.12
C LEU A 69 4.61 -14.86 -9.21
N ALA A 70 4.53 -15.40 -10.41
CA ALA A 70 3.83 -14.74 -11.51
C ALA A 70 2.33 -14.61 -11.23
N GLU A 71 1.71 -15.66 -10.68
CA GLU A 71 0.30 -15.65 -10.30
C GLU A 71 0.05 -14.75 -9.09
N ILE A 72 0.88 -14.83 -8.05
CA ILE A 72 0.78 -13.98 -6.86
C ILE A 72 0.87 -12.50 -7.23
N ARG A 73 1.84 -12.12 -8.08
CA ARG A 73 2.03 -10.73 -8.53
C ARG A 73 0.90 -10.20 -9.42
N ARG A 74 0.11 -11.07 -10.04
CA ARG A 74 -1.12 -10.65 -10.72
C ARG A 74 -2.22 -10.24 -9.75
N LYS A 75 -2.23 -10.85 -8.55
CA LYS A 75 -3.24 -10.59 -7.51
C LYS A 75 -2.91 -9.36 -6.67
N ILE A 76 -1.65 -8.95 -6.60
CA ILE A 76 -1.18 -7.88 -5.70
C ILE A 76 -0.67 -6.70 -6.50
N GLY A 77 -1.33 -5.56 -6.40
CA GLY A 77 -0.83 -4.28 -6.91
C GLY A 77 0.00 -3.56 -5.84
N PHE A 78 0.99 -2.78 -6.26
CA PHE A 78 1.83 -2.02 -5.35
C PHE A 78 1.95 -0.56 -5.77
N VAL A 79 1.46 0.33 -4.92
CA VAL A 79 1.62 1.79 -5.06
C VAL A 79 2.84 2.21 -4.28
N LEU A 80 3.86 2.69 -4.98
CA LEU A 80 5.12 3.12 -4.39
C LEU A 80 4.98 4.45 -3.66
N GLN A 81 5.82 4.67 -2.64
CA GLN A 81 5.91 5.94 -1.94
C GLN A 81 6.23 7.11 -2.88
N ASP A 82 7.15 6.91 -3.81
CA ASP A 82 7.51 7.91 -4.81
C ASP A 82 6.85 7.58 -6.16
N SER A 83 5.91 8.43 -6.55
CA SER A 83 5.20 8.28 -7.83
C SER A 83 6.10 8.51 -9.04
N ASP A 84 7.21 9.25 -8.92
CA ASP A 84 8.18 9.44 -9.99
C ASP A 84 8.93 8.13 -10.30
N ASN A 85 9.14 7.28 -9.30
CA ASN A 85 9.74 5.96 -9.51
C ASN A 85 8.73 4.93 -10.07
N GLN A 86 7.43 5.19 -9.96
CA GLN A 86 6.38 4.31 -10.48
C GLN A 86 5.97 4.68 -11.91
N MET A 87 5.89 5.98 -12.21
CA MET A 87 5.46 6.51 -13.51
C MET A 87 6.69 6.75 -14.40
N PHE A 88 7.06 5.73 -15.18
CA PHE A 88 8.33 5.72 -15.94
C PHE A 88 8.15 5.86 -17.46
N MET A 89 6.91 5.77 -17.97
CA MET A 89 6.59 6.00 -19.37
C MET A 89 6.38 7.50 -19.67
N PRO A 90 6.42 7.92 -20.94
CA PRO A 90 6.22 9.31 -21.30
C PRO A 90 4.87 9.90 -20.88
N THR A 91 3.78 9.13 -20.97
CA THR A 91 2.41 9.57 -20.69
C THR A 91 1.70 8.67 -19.69
N VAL A 92 0.67 9.21 -19.03
CA VAL A 92 -0.21 8.44 -18.11
C VAL A 92 -0.80 7.21 -18.82
N TYR A 93 -1.27 7.37 -20.06
CA TYR A 93 -1.81 6.25 -20.84
C TYR A 93 -0.80 5.13 -21.05
N GLU A 94 0.43 5.46 -21.42
CA GLU A 94 1.48 4.47 -21.67
C GLU A 94 1.84 3.70 -20.39
N ASP A 95 1.88 4.35 -19.23
CA ASP A 95 2.06 3.67 -17.94
C ASP A 95 0.87 2.75 -17.62
N MET A 96 -0.36 3.21 -17.86
CA MET A 96 -1.56 2.43 -17.55
C MET A 96 -1.72 1.17 -18.40
N ILE A 97 -1.29 1.20 -19.67
CA ILE A 97 -1.37 0.03 -20.56
C ILE A 97 -0.24 -0.97 -20.34
N PHE A 98 0.84 -0.57 -19.69
CA PHE A 98 2.06 -1.39 -19.56
C PHE A 98 1.78 -2.71 -18.84
N GLY A 99 1.16 -2.66 -17.67
CA GLY A 99 0.83 -3.85 -16.88
C GLY A 99 -0.14 -4.80 -17.59
N PRO A 100 -1.34 -4.34 -17.99
CA PRO A 100 -2.32 -5.16 -18.70
C PRO A 100 -1.78 -5.85 -19.96
N ARG A 101 -0.99 -5.13 -20.75
CA ARG A 101 -0.37 -5.70 -21.97
C ARG A 101 0.65 -6.78 -21.65
N ASN A 102 1.48 -6.57 -20.62
CA ASN A 102 2.45 -7.58 -20.16
C ASN A 102 1.75 -8.86 -19.64
N TYR A 103 0.50 -8.73 -19.19
CA TYR A 103 -0.33 -9.88 -18.79
C TYR A 103 -1.12 -10.49 -19.96
N GLY A 104 -0.87 -10.04 -21.18
CA GLY A 104 -1.40 -10.63 -22.40
C GLY A 104 -2.81 -10.16 -22.79
N LEU A 105 -3.32 -9.06 -22.22
CA LEU A 105 -4.59 -8.49 -22.63
C LEU A 105 -4.49 -7.93 -24.06
N SER A 106 -5.56 -8.08 -24.81
CA SER A 106 -5.71 -7.45 -26.11
C SER A 106 -5.67 -5.93 -26.03
N LYS A 107 -5.42 -5.26 -27.15
CA LYS A 107 -5.45 -3.80 -27.21
C LYS A 107 -6.81 -3.25 -26.80
N GLU A 108 -7.87 -3.87 -27.27
CA GLU A 108 -9.25 -3.43 -27.02
C GLU A 108 -9.63 -3.59 -25.53
N GLU A 109 -9.31 -4.73 -24.90
CA GLU A 109 -9.56 -4.96 -23.49
C GLU A 109 -8.76 -4.00 -22.62
N THR A 110 -7.48 -3.77 -22.96
CA THR A 110 -6.62 -2.81 -22.26
C THR A 110 -7.20 -1.40 -22.32
N GLU A 111 -7.64 -0.95 -23.50
CA GLU A 111 -8.25 0.37 -23.70
C GLU A 111 -9.51 0.54 -22.84
N LYS A 112 -10.41 -0.45 -22.87
CA LYS A 112 -11.63 -0.44 -22.03
C LYS A 112 -11.32 -0.33 -20.54
N ARG A 113 -10.31 -1.07 -20.05
CA ARG A 113 -9.89 -0.99 -18.63
C ARG A 113 -9.35 0.39 -18.30
N VAL A 114 -8.44 0.91 -19.11
CA VAL A 114 -7.86 2.24 -18.89
C VAL A 114 -8.96 3.30 -18.83
N ASP A 115 -9.86 3.32 -19.80
CA ASP A 115 -10.96 4.30 -19.84
C ASP A 115 -11.90 4.16 -18.64
N SER A 116 -12.21 2.93 -18.23
CA SER A 116 -13.03 2.65 -17.06
C SER A 116 -12.37 3.19 -15.76
N VAL A 117 -11.09 2.91 -15.56
CA VAL A 117 -10.37 3.36 -14.36
C VAL A 117 -10.22 4.88 -14.34
N LEU A 118 -9.89 5.49 -15.48
CA LEU A 118 -9.81 6.95 -15.57
C LEU A 118 -11.15 7.61 -15.26
N ALA A 119 -12.26 7.05 -15.75
CA ALA A 119 -13.60 7.53 -15.46
C ALA A 119 -13.95 7.36 -13.97
N GLN A 120 -13.63 6.19 -13.38
CA GLN A 120 -13.85 5.92 -11.95
C GLN A 120 -13.14 6.92 -11.05
N LEU A 121 -11.92 7.33 -11.43
CA LEU A 121 -11.10 8.24 -10.64
C LEU A 121 -11.24 9.72 -11.05
N GLY A 122 -12.00 10.04 -12.10
CA GLY A 122 -12.14 11.41 -12.61
C GLY A 122 -10.89 11.95 -13.28
N LEU A 123 -10.07 11.08 -13.89
CA LEU A 123 -8.76 11.42 -14.46
C LEU A 123 -8.72 11.41 -15.99
N GLN A 124 -9.88 11.45 -16.69
CA GLN A 124 -9.95 11.34 -18.15
C GLN A 124 -9.10 12.39 -18.85
N SER A 125 -9.02 13.62 -18.29
CA SER A 125 -8.22 14.72 -18.85
C SER A 125 -6.71 14.46 -18.80
N LEU A 126 -6.26 13.53 -17.97
CA LEU A 126 -4.85 13.19 -17.82
C LEU A 126 -4.39 12.09 -18.78
N LYS A 127 -5.29 11.36 -19.45
CA LYS A 127 -4.98 10.18 -20.27
C LYS A 127 -3.73 10.36 -21.15
N HIS A 128 -3.68 11.44 -21.91
CA HIS A 128 -2.59 11.71 -22.84
C HIS A 128 -1.61 12.79 -22.36
N ARG A 129 -1.67 13.15 -21.07
CA ARG A 129 -0.73 14.11 -20.49
C ARG A 129 0.62 13.43 -20.25
N HIS A 130 1.69 14.19 -20.47
CA HIS A 130 3.04 13.72 -20.12
C HIS A 130 3.23 13.73 -18.59
N ASN A 131 3.87 12.71 -18.06
CA ASN A 131 4.09 12.52 -16.62
C ASN A 131 4.85 13.69 -15.95
N HIS A 132 5.74 14.36 -16.69
CA HIS A 132 6.45 15.53 -16.22
C HIS A 132 5.64 16.85 -16.30
N LYS A 133 4.40 16.82 -16.81
CA LYS A 133 3.52 17.98 -16.97
C LYS A 133 2.24 17.91 -16.12
N ILE A 134 2.19 17.00 -15.17
CA ILE A 134 1.10 16.86 -14.21
C ILE A 134 1.61 17.18 -12.81
N SER A 135 0.72 17.67 -11.94
CA SER A 135 1.05 17.98 -10.55
C SER A 135 1.37 16.71 -9.73
N GLY A 136 2.02 16.88 -8.57
CA GLY A 136 2.32 15.74 -7.68
C GLY A 136 1.06 14.97 -7.24
N GLY A 137 -0.04 15.68 -6.96
CA GLY A 137 -1.32 15.05 -6.63
C GLY A 137 -1.93 14.29 -7.80
N GLU A 138 -1.93 14.86 -9.01
CA GLU A 138 -2.36 14.18 -10.23
C GLU A 138 -1.50 12.94 -10.50
N LYS A 139 -0.18 13.05 -10.30
CA LYS A 139 0.75 11.93 -10.47
C LYS A 139 0.49 10.81 -9.47
N ARG A 140 0.21 11.14 -8.21
CA ARG A 140 -0.20 10.15 -7.19
C ARG A 140 -1.47 9.42 -7.61
N MET A 141 -2.47 10.13 -8.07
CA MET A 141 -3.72 9.55 -8.55
C MET A 141 -3.52 8.71 -9.82
N ALA A 142 -2.68 9.17 -10.75
CA ALA A 142 -2.30 8.41 -11.94
C ALA A 142 -1.55 7.11 -11.56
N ALA A 143 -0.63 7.16 -10.58
CA ALA A 143 0.06 5.98 -10.07
C ALA A 143 -0.92 4.94 -9.45
N ILE A 144 -1.95 5.39 -8.74
CA ILE A 144 -3.03 4.50 -8.28
C ILE A 144 -3.80 3.93 -9.49
N ALA A 145 -4.09 4.75 -10.49
CA ALA A 145 -4.80 4.32 -11.70
C ALA A 145 -4.03 3.23 -12.48
N THR A 146 -2.70 3.31 -12.58
CA THR A 146 -1.89 2.26 -13.25
C THR A 146 -2.05 0.90 -12.56
N ILE A 147 -2.12 0.89 -11.24
CA ILE A 147 -2.33 -0.34 -10.47
C ILE A 147 -3.75 -0.87 -10.65
N LEU A 148 -4.76 0.00 -10.60
CA LEU A 148 -6.16 -0.41 -10.78
C LEU A 148 -6.44 -0.97 -12.18
N ALA A 149 -5.73 -0.50 -13.22
CA ALA A 149 -5.85 -1.04 -14.57
C ALA A 149 -5.45 -2.52 -14.68
N MET A 150 -4.70 -3.04 -13.72
CA MET A 150 -4.32 -4.46 -13.61
C MET A 150 -5.38 -5.30 -12.90
N GLU A 151 -6.42 -4.69 -12.33
CA GLU A 151 -7.49 -5.34 -11.54
C GLU A 151 -6.97 -6.26 -10.42
N PRO A 152 -6.10 -5.76 -9.53
CA PRO A 152 -5.58 -6.57 -8.45
C PRO A 152 -6.67 -6.91 -7.42
N GLU A 153 -6.52 -8.05 -6.74
CA GLU A 153 -7.39 -8.42 -5.62
C GLU A 153 -6.96 -7.73 -4.31
N MET A 154 -5.67 -7.39 -4.19
CA MET A 154 -5.07 -6.68 -3.06
C MET A 154 -4.19 -5.52 -3.54
N ILE A 155 -4.20 -4.42 -2.80
CA ILE A 155 -3.33 -3.27 -3.07
C ILE A 155 -2.46 -3.01 -1.84
N LEU A 156 -1.16 -3.05 -2.04
CA LEU A 156 -0.18 -2.54 -1.09
C LEU A 156 0.07 -1.07 -1.39
N MET A 157 0.07 -0.22 -0.38
CA MET A 157 0.34 1.22 -0.53
C MET A 157 1.42 1.62 0.47
N ASP A 158 2.55 2.10 -0.04
CA ASP A 158 3.64 2.63 0.79
C ASP A 158 3.55 4.15 0.82
N GLU A 159 3.22 4.71 1.99
CA GLU A 159 3.10 6.15 2.24
C GLU A 159 2.26 6.93 1.19
N PRO A 160 1.01 6.54 0.92
CA PRO A 160 0.25 7.09 -0.21
C PRO A 160 -0.12 8.57 -0.08
N SER A 161 -0.08 9.16 1.12
CA SER A 161 -0.40 10.58 1.37
C SER A 161 0.84 11.49 1.47
N THR A 162 2.05 10.92 1.46
CA THR A 162 3.29 11.68 1.66
C THR A 162 3.51 12.72 0.55
N ALA A 163 3.96 13.91 0.95
CA ALA A 163 4.25 15.06 0.09
C ALA A 163 3.05 15.63 -0.70
N LEU A 164 1.83 15.33 -0.27
CA LEU A 164 0.61 15.90 -0.84
C LEU A 164 0.14 17.10 -0.03
N ASP A 165 -0.40 18.09 -0.73
CA ASP A 165 -1.16 19.18 -0.10
C ASP A 165 -2.48 18.63 0.51
N PRO A 166 -3.16 19.37 1.40
CA PRO A 166 -4.35 18.88 2.09
C PRO A 166 -5.50 18.45 1.17
N VAL A 167 -5.67 19.09 0.01
CA VAL A 167 -6.74 18.78 -0.95
C VAL A 167 -6.46 17.46 -1.64
N ASN A 168 -5.24 17.29 -2.15
CA ASN A 168 -4.80 16.06 -2.80
C ASN A 168 -4.74 14.88 -1.81
N ARG A 169 -4.26 15.13 -0.57
CA ARG A 169 -4.31 14.14 0.52
C ARG A 169 -5.74 13.64 0.76
N ARG A 170 -6.71 14.54 0.89
CA ARG A 170 -8.14 14.18 1.07
C ARG A 170 -8.68 13.41 -0.14
N THR A 171 -8.29 13.77 -1.34
CA THR A 171 -8.68 13.05 -2.57
C THR A 171 -8.17 11.61 -2.56
N VAL A 172 -6.92 11.38 -2.16
CA VAL A 172 -6.34 10.03 -2.03
C VAL A 172 -7.09 9.22 -0.96
N ILE A 173 -7.35 9.78 0.22
CA ILE A 173 -8.11 9.13 1.30
C ILE A 173 -9.50 8.71 0.80
N ASN A 174 -10.23 9.63 0.18
CA ASN A 174 -11.57 9.35 -0.36
C ASN A 174 -11.52 8.26 -1.45
N THR A 175 -10.47 8.24 -2.26
CA THR A 175 -10.27 7.20 -3.26
C THR A 175 -10.03 5.84 -2.60
N ILE A 176 -9.11 5.76 -1.65
CA ILE A 176 -8.80 4.53 -0.91
C ILE A 176 -10.08 3.94 -0.28
N ASN A 177 -10.92 4.77 0.33
CA ASN A 177 -12.17 4.34 0.99
C ASN A 177 -13.22 3.79 0.01
N ARG A 178 -13.17 4.17 -1.26
CA ARG A 178 -14.10 3.68 -2.30
C ARG A 178 -13.61 2.41 -3.00
N LEU A 179 -12.34 2.05 -2.85
CA LEU A 179 -11.77 0.88 -3.50
C LEU A 179 -12.24 -0.39 -2.77
N PRO A 180 -12.82 -1.37 -3.49
CA PRO A 180 -13.32 -2.61 -2.89
C PRO A 180 -12.23 -3.64 -2.58
N GLN A 181 -11.02 -3.45 -3.10
CA GLN A 181 -9.91 -4.39 -2.94
C GLN A 181 -9.49 -4.53 -1.47
N THR A 182 -8.88 -5.66 -1.14
CA THR A 182 -8.09 -5.82 0.10
C THR A 182 -6.94 -4.81 0.08
N LYS A 183 -6.65 -4.15 1.20
CA LYS A 183 -5.60 -3.12 1.25
C LYS A 183 -4.69 -3.32 2.44
N LEU A 184 -3.38 -3.15 2.22
CA LEU A 184 -2.40 -2.91 3.28
C LEU A 184 -1.75 -1.56 3.02
N ILE A 185 -1.87 -0.66 3.98
CA ILE A 185 -1.39 0.72 3.88
C ILE A 185 -0.31 0.93 4.92
N ALA A 186 0.96 1.04 4.50
CA ALA A 186 2.02 1.48 5.38
C ALA A 186 2.05 3.01 5.40
N SER A 187 1.96 3.60 6.59
CA SER A 187 2.06 5.06 6.73
C SER A 187 2.46 5.49 8.13
N HIS A 188 3.07 6.67 8.19
CA HIS A 188 3.26 7.45 9.42
C HIS A 188 2.17 8.52 9.62
N ASP A 189 1.29 8.73 8.63
CA ASP A 189 0.12 9.60 8.72
C ASP A 189 -1.01 8.85 9.44
N LEU A 190 -1.00 8.93 10.77
CA LEU A 190 -1.95 8.18 11.61
C LEU A 190 -3.39 8.68 11.48
N ASP A 191 -3.60 9.96 11.13
CA ASP A 191 -4.94 10.48 10.82
C ASP A 191 -5.51 9.83 9.56
N MET A 192 -4.67 9.61 8.52
CA MET A 192 -5.09 8.87 7.33
C MET A 192 -5.38 7.41 7.66
N ILE A 193 -4.56 6.76 8.48
CA ILE A 193 -4.79 5.37 8.91
C ILE A 193 -6.11 5.25 9.65
N LEU A 194 -6.40 6.18 10.57
CA LEU A 194 -7.67 6.23 11.31
C LEU A 194 -8.88 6.45 10.37
N ASP A 195 -8.70 7.27 9.33
CA ASP A 195 -9.76 7.57 8.33
C ASP A 195 -10.01 6.39 7.35
N THR A 196 -9.06 5.46 7.18
CA THR A 196 -9.11 4.46 6.10
C THR A 196 -9.09 3.02 6.56
N CYS A 197 -8.51 2.71 7.72
CA CYS A 197 -8.26 1.34 8.15
C CYS A 197 -9.18 0.93 9.30
N GLN A 198 -9.69 -0.29 9.25
CA GLN A 198 -10.45 -0.89 10.35
C GLN A 198 -9.55 -1.58 11.36
N ARG A 199 -8.39 -2.04 10.92
CA ARG A 199 -7.41 -2.78 11.72
C ARG A 199 -6.03 -2.19 11.50
N VAL A 200 -5.22 -2.23 12.54
CA VAL A 200 -3.84 -1.76 12.54
C VAL A 200 -2.92 -2.85 13.06
N ILE A 201 -1.80 -3.02 12.38
CA ILE A 201 -0.64 -3.79 12.84
C ILE A 201 0.46 -2.78 13.18
N LEU A 202 0.81 -2.70 14.46
CA LEU A 202 1.90 -1.86 14.94
C LEU A 202 3.20 -2.68 14.97
N LEU A 203 4.16 -2.22 14.19
CA LEU A 203 5.48 -2.82 14.07
C LEU A 203 6.52 -2.01 14.83
N SER A 204 7.29 -2.67 15.67
CA SER A 204 8.39 -2.06 16.39
C SER A 204 9.60 -2.99 16.40
N ARG A 205 10.77 -2.46 16.01
CA ARG A 205 12.04 -3.21 15.98
C ARG A 205 11.95 -4.58 15.29
N GLY A 206 11.20 -4.64 14.18
CA GLY A 206 11.05 -5.87 13.41
C GLY A 206 10.01 -6.87 13.92
N ALA A 207 9.32 -6.59 15.03
CA ALA A 207 8.30 -7.44 15.62
C ALA A 207 6.92 -6.76 15.63
N ILE A 208 5.84 -7.53 15.60
CA ILE A 208 4.49 -7.03 15.83
C ILE A 208 4.29 -6.85 17.34
N VAL A 209 3.98 -5.63 17.77
CA VAL A 209 3.72 -5.31 19.18
C VAL A 209 2.23 -5.13 19.48
N ALA A 210 1.44 -4.81 18.46
CA ALA A 210 -0.02 -4.79 18.56
C ALA A 210 -0.64 -5.13 17.20
N ASP A 211 -1.78 -5.80 17.23
CA ASP A 211 -2.59 -6.16 16.06
C ASP A 211 -4.06 -6.19 16.49
N GLY A 212 -4.86 -5.25 15.99
CA GLY A 212 -6.24 -5.11 16.42
C GLY A 212 -6.98 -3.94 15.76
N GLU A 213 -8.11 -3.58 16.33
CA GLU A 213 -8.94 -2.48 15.86
C GLU A 213 -8.17 -1.15 15.81
N ALA A 214 -8.27 -0.45 14.68
CA ALA A 214 -7.51 0.77 14.43
C ALA A 214 -7.75 1.85 15.49
N GLU A 215 -9.01 2.09 15.84
CA GLU A 215 -9.38 3.12 16.81
C GLU A 215 -8.83 2.79 18.21
N ALA A 216 -8.86 1.52 18.62
CA ALA A 216 -8.34 1.09 19.92
C ALA A 216 -6.82 1.30 20.02
N ILE A 217 -6.06 0.86 19.00
CA ILE A 217 -4.60 1.01 18.98
C ILE A 217 -4.18 2.48 18.86
N LEU A 218 -4.84 3.27 18.00
CA LEU A 218 -4.47 4.65 17.74
C LEU A 218 -4.90 5.63 18.86
N ARG A 219 -5.75 5.21 19.80
CA ARG A 219 -6.09 5.96 21.01
C ARG A 219 -5.21 5.61 22.21
N ASP A 220 -4.45 4.53 22.15
CA ASP A 220 -3.54 4.13 23.22
C ASP A 220 -2.25 4.93 23.15
N GLN A 221 -2.27 6.10 23.82
CA GLN A 221 -1.13 7.03 23.85
C GLN A 221 0.14 6.36 24.35
N GLN A 222 0.04 5.58 25.46
CA GLN A 222 1.21 4.93 26.07
C GLN A 222 1.83 3.90 25.10
N LEU A 223 1.00 3.09 24.45
CA LEU A 223 1.46 2.12 23.45
C LEU A 223 2.20 2.81 22.30
N LEU A 224 1.67 3.93 21.80
CA LEU A 224 2.29 4.66 20.69
C LEU A 224 3.63 5.29 21.13
N GLU A 225 3.67 5.98 22.27
CA GLU A 225 4.89 6.62 22.80
C GLU A 225 6.00 5.61 23.10
N ASP A 226 5.69 4.45 23.69
CA ASP A 226 6.65 3.37 23.96
C ASP A 226 7.28 2.83 22.65
N ASN A 227 6.56 2.99 21.52
CA ASN A 227 7.02 2.58 20.19
C ASN A 227 7.46 3.77 19.30
N ARG A 228 7.80 4.92 19.92
CA ARG A 228 8.32 6.13 19.24
C ARG A 228 7.35 6.72 18.22
N MET A 229 6.08 6.68 18.54
CA MET A 229 5.00 7.28 17.75
C MET A 229 4.21 8.24 18.65
N GLU A 230 3.47 9.14 18.05
CA GLU A 230 2.57 10.07 18.73
C GLU A 230 1.13 9.74 18.39
N LEU A 231 0.17 10.25 19.16
CA LEU A 231 -1.25 10.18 18.82
C LEU A 231 -1.52 10.83 17.45
N PRO A 232 -2.51 10.34 16.68
CA PRO A 232 -3.06 11.07 15.55
C PRO A 232 -3.37 12.52 15.92
N PHE A 233 -3.09 13.48 15.04
CA PHE A 233 -3.33 14.91 15.33
C PHE A 233 -4.78 15.20 15.72
N CYS A 234 -5.76 14.54 15.11
CA CYS A 234 -7.17 14.70 15.45
C CYS A 234 -7.50 14.22 16.87
N LEU A 235 -6.68 13.39 17.51
CA LEU A 235 -6.85 12.87 18.86
C LEU A 235 -6.00 13.63 19.88
N GLN A 236 -5.05 14.45 19.46
CA GLN A 236 -4.29 15.32 20.35
C GLN A 236 -5.20 16.45 20.81
N GLY A 237 -5.62 16.44 22.09
CA GLY A 237 -6.35 17.56 22.67
C GLY A 237 -5.53 18.84 22.54
N PHE A 238 -6.15 19.96 22.14
CA PHE A 238 -5.53 21.29 22.19
C PHE A 238 -5.24 21.64 23.66
N GLN A 239 -4.10 21.20 24.19
CA GLN A 239 -3.58 21.80 25.41
C GLN A 239 -3.08 23.19 25.04
N LYS A 240 -3.96 24.21 25.26
CA LYS A 240 -3.48 25.59 25.31
C LYS A 240 -2.45 25.66 26.46
N LYS A 241 -1.17 25.80 26.12
CA LYS A 241 -0.14 26.23 27.07
C LYS A 241 -0.41 27.66 27.51
#